data_86189e1ab4ba2ac9b405b15aa7358aeb
#
_entry.id   86189e1ab4ba2ac9b405b15aa7358aeb
#
_cell.length_a   1.000
_cell.length_b   1.000
_cell.length_c   1.000
_cell.angle_alpha   90.00
_cell.angle_beta   90.00
_cell.angle_gamma   90.00
#
_symmetry.space_group_name_H-M   'P 1'
#
loop_
_entity.id
_entity.type
_entity.pdbx_description
1 polymer ?
#
loop_
_entity_poly.entity_id
_entity_poly.type
_entity_poly.pdbx_seq_one_letter_code
_entity_poly.pdbx_strand_id
1 'polypeptide(L)'
;MKNVEKHLVGWLSICLLLCSFPVWAQGDAGDYLTIVGMVKDKQNKKALENVNVSVHGSNIGTVTNAEGEFALKIKKTEALRELEISHIGYVNNHISLEKETPSKLTVWLTPHANLLNEVVVFAENPRMIVEKAISKIPLNYSDKRDMLTGFYRETVQKGRRYIGISEAVIDVSKTAYTNRNTNYDKVRVVKGRRLLSQKASDTLAVKVVGGPNLSITLDVVKNKGALLDMEELNNYEFWMAESMLIDNRMQYVINFRPKVILMYALLYGKLYIDRERLSFTRIEMSLDMQDKSKATTAILYKKPLGLRFKPQELSYLVTYKAVSYTHLRAHET
;
A
#
# COMPACT_ATOMS: atom_id res chain seq x y z
N MET A 1 29.95 -66.33 8.09
CA MET A 1 30.19 -64.97 7.62
C MET A 1 29.65 -64.62 6.23
N LYS A 2 29.63 -65.51 5.22
CA LYS A 2 29.14 -65.22 3.87
C LYS A 2 27.62 -64.99 3.72
N ASN A 3 26.79 -65.39 4.62
CA ASN A 3 25.32 -65.24 4.54
C ASN A 3 24.83 -63.90 5.12
N VAL A 4 25.60 -63.27 6.01
CA VAL A 4 25.22 -61.98 6.63
C VAL A 4 25.45 -60.80 5.63
N GLU A 5 26.50 -60.91 4.81
CA GLU A 5 26.79 -59.88 3.78
C GLU A 5 25.73 -59.83 2.67
N LYS A 6 25.16 -61.01 2.26
CA LYS A 6 24.11 -61.05 1.25
C LYS A 6 22.80 -60.41 1.70
N HIS A 7 22.46 -60.53 2.98
CA HIS A 7 21.27 -59.86 3.54
C HIS A 7 21.48 -58.39 3.72
N LEU A 8 22.69 -57.95 4.12
CA LEU A 8 23.02 -56.53 4.28
C LEU A 8 22.95 -55.76 2.97
N VAL A 9 23.48 -56.36 1.89
CA VAL A 9 23.43 -55.75 0.54
C VAL A 9 22.00 -55.69 0.00
N GLY A 10 21.18 -56.71 0.29
CA GLY A 10 19.76 -56.74 -0.09
C GLY A 10 18.95 -55.64 0.61
N TRP A 11 19.18 -55.40 1.90
CA TRP A 11 18.52 -54.35 2.67
C TRP A 11 18.99 -52.95 2.23
N LEU A 12 20.26 -52.75 1.91
CA LEU A 12 20.78 -51.50 1.39
C LEU A 12 20.17 -51.15 0.02
N SER A 13 20.00 -52.14 -0.85
CA SER A 13 19.38 -51.96 -2.17
C SER A 13 17.89 -51.61 -2.07
N ILE A 14 17.17 -52.16 -1.13
CA ILE A 14 15.73 -51.84 -0.87
C ILE A 14 15.59 -50.45 -0.30
N CYS A 15 16.47 -50.02 0.59
CA CYS A 15 16.46 -48.64 1.11
C CYS A 15 16.79 -47.58 0.03
N LEU A 16 17.70 -47.89 -0.91
CA LEU A 16 17.99 -46.97 -2.01
C LEU A 16 16.83 -46.86 -3.01
N LEU A 17 16.05 -47.89 -3.23
CA LEU A 17 14.86 -47.89 -4.09
C LEU A 17 13.68 -47.13 -3.48
N LEU A 18 13.58 -47.04 -2.14
CA LEU A 18 12.55 -46.27 -1.44
C LEU A 18 12.85 -44.76 -1.40
N CYS A 19 14.09 -44.32 -1.65
CA CYS A 19 14.45 -42.91 -1.69
C CYS A 19 14.23 -42.24 -3.07
N SER A 20 13.79 -42.97 -4.08
CA SER A 20 13.62 -42.43 -5.46
C SER A 20 12.18 -42.07 -5.80
N PHE A 21 11.28 -41.90 -4.84
CA PHE A 21 10.01 -41.24 -5.11
C PHE A 21 10.30 -39.74 -5.30
N PRO A 22 10.10 -39.20 -6.52
CA PRO A 22 10.14 -37.75 -6.67
C PRO A 22 9.04 -37.18 -5.79
N VAL A 23 9.41 -36.47 -4.74
CA VAL A 23 8.49 -35.59 -4.03
C VAL A 23 8.10 -34.52 -5.04
N TRP A 24 7.02 -34.75 -5.73
CA TRP A 24 6.35 -33.73 -6.51
C TRP A 24 5.84 -32.70 -5.48
N ALA A 25 6.64 -31.69 -5.22
CA ALA A 25 6.14 -30.48 -4.62
C ALA A 25 5.20 -29.84 -5.65
N GLN A 26 3.98 -30.37 -5.74
CA GLN A 26 2.87 -29.68 -6.42
C GLN A 26 2.55 -28.46 -5.57
N GLY A 27 3.31 -27.40 -5.79
CA GLY A 27 2.82 -26.09 -5.45
C GLY A 27 1.59 -25.85 -6.31
N ASP A 28 0.47 -25.54 -5.68
CA ASP A 28 -0.82 -25.12 -6.28
C ASP A 28 -0.62 -23.92 -7.24
N ALA A 29 0.03 -24.13 -8.35
CA ALA A 29 0.18 -23.14 -9.41
C ALA A 29 -1.08 -23.04 -10.30
N GLY A 30 -2.07 -23.93 -10.06
CA GLY A 30 -3.27 -24.09 -10.88
C GLY A 30 -4.44 -23.17 -10.57
N ASP A 31 -4.54 -22.66 -9.35
CA ASP A 31 -5.77 -22.00 -8.86
C ASP A 31 -5.81 -20.48 -9.01
N TYR A 32 -4.77 -19.86 -9.56
CA TYR A 32 -4.70 -18.42 -9.71
C TYR A 32 -4.57 -18.00 -11.18
N LEU A 33 -5.35 -16.98 -11.55
CA LEU A 33 -5.13 -16.19 -12.75
C LEU A 33 -4.21 -15.01 -12.40
N THR A 34 -3.14 -14.81 -13.18
CA THR A 34 -2.28 -13.64 -13.03
C THR A 34 -2.50 -12.72 -14.21
N ILE A 35 -2.98 -11.51 -13.96
CA ILE A 35 -3.16 -10.45 -14.94
C ILE A 35 -2.01 -9.47 -14.74
N VAL A 36 -1.23 -9.25 -15.79
CA VAL A 36 -0.15 -8.26 -15.79
C VAL A 36 -0.44 -7.18 -16.80
N GLY A 37 -0.01 -5.96 -16.52
CA GLY A 37 -0.25 -4.86 -17.45
C GLY A 37 0.56 -3.62 -17.13
N MET A 38 0.27 -2.58 -17.92
CA MET A 38 0.86 -1.26 -17.79
C MET A 38 -0.23 -0.21 -17.99
N VAL A 39 -0.23 0.81 -17.15
CA VAL A 39 -1.14 1.94 -17.24
C VAL A 39 -0.40 3.17 -17.70
N LYS A 40 -0.96 3.88 -18.68
CA LYS A 40 -0.40 5.08 -19.30
C LYS A 40 -1.42 6.20 -19.42
N ASP A 41 -0.94 7.41 -19.38
CA ASP A 41 -1.71 8.61 -19.75
C ASP A 41 -1.98 8.60 -21.25
N LYS A 42 -3.24 8.82 -21.62
CA LYS A 42 -3.68 8.82 -23.03
C LYS A 42 -3.16 10.01 -23.80
N GLN A 43 -2.93 11.15 -23.16
CA GLN A 43 -2.48 12.38 -23.83
C GLN A 43 -0.96 12.42 -24.00
N ASN A 44 -0.21 12.28 -22.90
CA ASN A 44 1.25 12.45 -22.90
C ASN A 44 2.02 11.14 -23.03
N LYS A 45 1.33 9.99 -23.05
CA LYS A 45 1.89 8.62 -23.20
C LYS A 45 2.81 8.18 -22.05
N LYS A 46 2.93 8.96 -20.98
CA LYS A 46 3.75 8.61 -19.82
C LYS A 46 3.13 7.48 -19.02
N ALA A 47 3.98 6.66 -18.41
CA ALA A 47 3.57 5.68 -17.43
C ALA A 47 2.94 6.36 -16.21
N LEU A 48 1.91 5.75 -15.64
CA LEU A 48 1.23 6.25 -14.45
C LEU A 48 1.51 5.33 -13.27
N GLU A 49 2.20 5.83 -12.28
CA GLU A 49 2.42 5.16 -11.00
C GLU A 49 1.24 5.35 -10.05
N ASN A 50 1.13 4.47 -9.05
CA ASN A 50 0.09 4.55 -8.01
C ASN A 50 -1.35 4.51 -8.55
N VAL A 51 -1.56 3.94 -9.74
CA VAL A 51 -2.88 3.67 -10.30
C VAL A 51 -3.49 2.47 -9.59
N ASN A 52 -4.67 2.61 -9.06
CA ASN A 52 -5.40 1.51 -8.45
C ASN A 52 -6.00 0.60 -9.54
N VAL A 53 -5.71 -0.69 -9.47
CA VAL A 53 -6.24 -1.73 -10.35
C VAL A 53 -6.93 -2.77 -9.48
N SER A 54 -8.24 -2.90 -9.57
CA SER A 54 -9.02 -3.77 -8.70
C SER A 54 -10.09 -4.55 -9.47
N VAL A 55 -10.49 -5.67 -8.94
CA VAL A 55 -11.68 -6.40 -9.41
C VAL A 55 -12.92 -5.65 -8.93
N HIS A 56 -13.75 -5.22 -9.85
CA HIS A 56 -14.94 -4.44 -9.54
C HIS A 56 -15.86 -5.17 -8.53
N GLY A 57 -16.28 -4.45 -7.49
CA GLY A 57 -17.15 -4.99 -6.46
C GLY A 57 -16.47 -5.93 -5.47
N SER A 58 -15.13 -6.09 -5.52
CA SER A 58 -14.35 -6.91 -4.59
C SER A 58 -13.30 -6.10 -3.84
N ASN A 59 -12.63 -6.75 -2.89
CA ASN A 59 -11.48 -6.22 -2.17
C ASN A 59 -10.14 -6.71 -2.76
N ILE A 60 -10.16 -7.24 -3.98
CA ILE A 60 -8.96 -7.73 -4.66
C ILE A 60 -8.44 -6.61 -5.56
N GLY A 61 -7.22 -6.18 -5.32
CA GLY A 61 -6.60 -5.11 -6.10
C GLY A 61 -5.09 -5.08 -5.92
N THR A 62 -4.48 -4.23 -6.73
CA THR A 62 -3.06 -3.89 -6.73
C THR A 62 -2.90 -2.45 -7.19
N VAL A 63 -1.68 -1.94 -7.14
CA VAL A 63 -1.34 -0.62 -7.68
C VAL A 63 -0.19 -0.72 -8.67
N THR A 64 -0.08 0.26 -9.57
CA THR A 64 1.04 0.32 -10.50
C THR A 64 2.32 0.82 -9.80
N ASN A 65 3.46 0.30 -10.26
CA ASN A 65 4.79 0.78 -9.85
C ASN A 65 5.19 2.07 -10.59
N ALA A 66 6.40 2.58 -10.34
CA ALA A 66 6.94 3.79 -10.96
C ALA A 66 7.00 3.71 -12.51
N GLU A 67 7.12 2.50 -13.05
CA GLU A 67 7.09 2.24 -14.49
C GLU A 67 5.67 2.06 -15.05
N GLY A 68 4.62 2.25 -14.20
CA GLY A 68 3.23 2.08 -14.54
C GLY A 68 2.79 0.62 -14.67
N GLU A 69 3.60 -0.33 -14.26
CA GLU A 69 3.32 -1.76 -14.39
C GLU A 69 2.57 -2.29 -13.16
N PHE A 70 1.70 -3.26 -13.38
CA PHE A 70 1.00 -3.98 -12.32
C PHE A 70 0.96 -5.49 -12.57
N ALA A 71 0.78 -6.25 -11.49
CA ALA A 71 0.48 -7.67 -11.51
C ALA A 71 -0.60 -7.97 -10.48
N LEU A 72 -1.74 -8.48 -10.92
CA LEU A 72 -2.87 -8.84 -10.09
C LEU A 72 -3.08 -10.36 -10.14
N LYS A 73 -3.08 -11.01 -8.97
CA LYS A 73 -3.36 -12.44 -8.83
C LYS A 73 -4.75 -12.64 -8.25
N ILE A 74 -5.55 -13.43 -8.91
CA ILE A 74 -6.95 -13.66 -8.60
C ILE A 74 -7.20 -15.16 -8.57
N LYS A 75 -7.92 -15.66 -7.58
CA LYS A 75 -8.31 -17.07 -7.52
C LYS A 75 -9.29 -17.38 -8.65
N LYS A 76 -9.10 -18.48 -9.37
CA LYS A 76 -9.98 -18.90 -10.47
C LYS A 76 -11.43 -19.23 -10.02
N THR A 77 -11.62 -19.48 -8.72
CA THR A 77 -12.94 -19.71 -8.12
C THR A 77 -13.78 -18.44 -7.98
N GLU A 78 -13.17 -17.27 -8.15
CA GLU A 78 -13.89 -15.99 -8.08
C GLU A 78 -14.45 -15.62 -9.46
N ALA A 79 -15.72 -15.20 -9.48
CA ALA A 79 -16.40 -14.77 -10.70
C ALA A 79 -15.80 -13.43 -11.16
N LEU A 80 -14.80 -13.51 -12.03
CA LEU A 80 -14.14 -12.35 -12.62
C LEU A 80 -15.03 -11.78 -13.73
N ARG A 81 -15.53 -10.57 -13.53
CA ARG A 81 -16.32 -9.88 -14.54
C ARG A 81 -15.61 -8.67 -15.10
N GLU A 82 -14.97 -7.87 -14.27
CA GLU A 82 -14.47 -6.56 -14.68
C GLU A 82 -13.32 -6.10 -13.79
N LEU A 83 -12.30 -5.47 -14.40
CA LEU A 83 -11.30 -4.68 -13.71
C LEU A 83 -11.72 -3.22 -13.72
N GLU A 84 -11.64 -2.60 -12.57
CA GLU A 84 -11.74 -1.16 -12.39
C GLU A 84 -10.34 -0.57 -12.21
N ILE A 85 -10.01 0.41 -13.06
CA ILE A 85 -8.72 1.11 -13.03
C ILE A 85 -9.01 2.58 -12.74
N SER A 86 -8.51 3.05 -11.59
CA SER A 86 -8.75 4.41 -11.13
C SER A 86 -7.46 5.11 -10.73
N HIS A 87 -7.37 6.40 -11.05
CA HIS A 87 -6.27 7.27 -10.66
C HIS A 87 -6.75 8.71 -10.50
N ILE A 88 -6.17 9.44 -9.55
CA ILE A 88 -6.51 10.84 -9.30
C ILE A 88 -6.26 11.68 -10.55
N GLY A 89 -7.25 12.49 -10.90
CA GLY A 89 -7.18 13.35 -12.08
C GLY A 89 -7.45 12.63 -13.39
N TYR A 90 -7.93 11.39 -13.36
CA TYR A 90 -8.29 10.60 -14.54
C TYR A 90 -9.70 10.06 -14.44
N VAL A 91 -10.30 9.82 -15.60
CA VAL A 91 -11.57 9.11 -15.70
C VAL A 91 -11.34 7.62 -15.41
N ASN A 92 -12.16 7.04 -14.52
CA ASN A 92 -12.10 5.61 -14.24
C ASN A 92 -12.31 4.81 -15.52
N ASN A 93 -11.52 3.75 -15.69
CA ASN A 93 -11.63 2.83 -16.81
C ASN A 93 -12.06 1.46 -16.30
N HIS A 94 -12.95 0.82 -17.03
CA HIS A 94 -13.50 -0.49 -16.74
C HIS A 94 -13.16 -1.45 -17.87
N ILE A 95 -12.55 -2.59 -17.54
CA ILE A 95 -12.12 -3.59 -18.52
C ILE A 95 -12.81 -4.90 -18.19
N SER A 96 -13.67 -5.35 -19.10
CA SER A 96 -14.31 -6.67 -19.00
C SER A 96 -13.27 -7.78 -19.13
N LEU A 97 -13.32 -8.74 -18.21
CA LEU A 97 -12.47 -9.92 -18.20
C LEU A 97 -13.22 -11.09 -18.84
N GLU A 98 -13.09 -11.24 -20.13
CA GLU A 98 -13.62 -12.41 -20.85
C GLU A 98 -12.70 -13.61 -20.72
N LYS A 99 -13.17 -14.82 -21.13
CA LYS A 99 -12.44 -16.08 -21.00
C LYS A 99 -11.04 -16.09 -21.66
N GLU A 100 -10.76 -15.17 -22.57
CA GLU A 100 -9.48 -14.98 -23.27
C GLU A 100 -8.84 -13.63 -22.94
N THR A 101 -8.75 -13.29 -21.67
CA THR A 101 -8.05 -12.05 -21.26
C THR A 101 -6.57 -12.15 -21.64
N PRO A 102 -6.01 -11.18 -22.38
CA PRO A 102 -4.60 -11.18 -22.74
C PRO A 102 -3.71 -11.26 -21.50
N SER A 103 -2.67 -12.05 -21.55
CA SER A 103 -1.71 -12.19 -20.45
C SER A 103 -0.99 -10.88 -20.12
N LYS A 104 -1.07 -9.87 -21.01
CA LYS A 104 -0.50 -8.54 -20.81
C LYS A 104 -1.45 -7.46 -21.32
N LEU A 105 -1.88 -6.57 -20.41
CA LEU A 105 -2.78 -5.46 -20.70
C LEU A 105 -2.00 -4.14 -20.85
N THR A 106 -2.42 -3.29 -21.78
CA THR A 106 -2.02 -1.88 -21.79
C THR A 106 -3.26 -1.04 -21.62
N VAL A 107 -3.35 -0.29 -20.54
CA VAL A 107 -4.51 0.54 -20.19
C VAL A 107 -4.14 2.00 -20.40
N TRP A 108 -5.04 2.72 -21.08
CA TRP A 108 -4.90 4.15 -21.31
C TRP A 108 -5.93 4.89 -20.47
N LEU A 109 -5.49 5.69 -19.51
CA LEU A 109 -6.38 6.56 -18.76
C LEU A 109 -6.48 7.93 -19.42
N THR A 110 -7.71 8.41 -19.53
CA THR A 110 -7.99 9.76 -20.04
C THR A 110 -7.93 10.73 -18.86
N PRO A 111 -7.05 11.78 -18.93
CA PRO A 111 -7.07 12.82 -17.92
C PRO A 111 -8.48 13.42 -17.81
N HIS A 112 -8.97 13.52 -16.59
CA HIS A 112 -10.18 14.27 -16.33
C HIS A 112 -9.79 15.75 -16.40
N ALA A 113 -10.21 16.44 -17.49
CA ALA A 113 -10.12 17.89 -17.52
C ALA A 113 -10.98 18.38 -16.34
N ASN A 114 -10.36 19.00 -15.35
CA ASN A 114 -11.10 19.68 -14.29
C ASN A 114 -12.09 20.61 -15.00
N LEU A 115 -13.37 20.29 -14.93
CA LEU A 115 -14.40 21.24 -15.31
C LEU A 115 -14.31 22.38 -14.28
N LEU A 116 -13.56 23.40 -14.64
CA LEU A 116 -13.43 24.67 -13.93
C LEU A 116 -14.79 25.45 -13.95
N ASN A 117 -15.88 24.77 -13.76
CA ASN A 117 -17.21 25.34 -13.80
C ASN A 117 -17.87 25.31 -12.43
N GLU A 118 -17.14 25.74 -11.43
CA GLU A 118 -17.72 26.38 -10.25
C GLU A 118 -16.57 26.78 -9.33
N VAL A 119 -16.30 28.05 -9.20
CA VAL A 119 -15.59 28.57 -8.04
C VAL A 119 -16.53 28.35 -6.86
N VAL A 120 -16.48 27.14 -6.31
CA VAL A 120 -17.18 26.85 -5.06
C VAL A 120 -16.44 27.62 -3.97
N VAL A 121 -16.95 28.79 -3.63
CA VAL A 121 -16.54 29.53 -2.44
C VAL A 121 -16.91 28.62 -1.26
N PHE A 122 -15.92 27.93 -0.72
CA PHE A 122 -16.11 27.14 0.50
C PHE A 122 -16.34 28.09 1.66
N ALA A 123 -17.59 28.20 2.10
CA ALA A 123 -17.94 28.95 3.31
C ALA A 123 -17.49 28.24 4.59
N GLU A 124 -17.11 26.95 4.51
CA GLU A 124 -16.67 26.16 5.67
C GLU A 124 -15.17 26.26 5.92
N ASN A 125 -14.81 26.43 7.18
CA ASN A 125 -13.42 26.40 7.63
C ASN A 125 -12.82 25.00 7.36
N PRO A 126 -11.68 24.88 6.65
CA PRO A 126 -11.06 23.59 6.32
C PRO A 126 -10.80 22.72 7.55
N ARG A 127 -10.38 23.32 8.66
CA ARG A 127 -10.17 22.62 9.92
C ARG A 127 -11.47 21.98 10.44
N MET A 128 -12.60 22.68 10.37
CA MET A 128 -13.89 22.13 10.78
C MET A 128 -14.31 20.92 9.95
N ILE A 129 -13.99 20.91 8.65
CA ILE A 129 -14.26 19.75 7.79
C ILE A 129 -13.43 18.55 8.27
N VAL A 130 -12.14 18.74 8.58
CA VAL A 130 -11.26 17.70 9.14
C VAL A 130 -11.82 17.17 10.47
N GLU A 131 -12.21 18.06 11.39
CA GLU A 131 -12.78 17.69 12.69
C GLU A 131 -14.09 16.89 12.52
N LYS A 132 -14.98 17.32 11.61
CA LYS A 132 -16.19 16.58 11.26
C LYS A 132 -15.85 15.20 10.68
N ALA A 133 -14.87 15.11 9.79
CA ALA A 133 -14.45 13.83 9.21
C ALA A 133 -13.89 12.87 10.28
N ILE A 134 -13.09 13.37 11.22
CA ILE A 134 -12.59 12.59 12.36
C ILE A 134 -13.76 12.08 13.22
N SER A 135 -14.76 12.91 13.48
CA SER A 135 -15.95 12.52 14.26
C SER A 135 -16.78 11.43 13.57
N LYS A 136 -16.71 11.34 12.22
CA LYS A 136 -17.42 10.35 11.41
C LYS A 136 -16.65 9.04 11.23
N ILE A 137 -15.41 8.92 11.73
CA ILE A 137 -14.62 7.67 11.62
C ILE A 137 -15.41 6.45 12.15
N PRO A 138 -16.09 6.48 13.31
CA PRO A 138 -16.85 5.33 13.79
C PRO A 138 -17.99 4.89 12.88
N LEU A 139 -18.51 5.79 12.04
CA LEU A 139 -19.60 5.50 11.11
C LEU A 139 -19.11 5.03 9.74
N ASN A 140 -17.93 5.51 9.33
CA ASN A 140 -17.41 5.27 7.99
C ASN A 140 -16.43 4.09 7.90
N TYR A 141 -15.88 3.64 9.03
CA TYR A 141 -14.87 2.58 9.07
C TYR A 141 -15.33 1.43 9.95
N SER A 142 -14.67 0.28 9.84
CA SER A 142 -15.08 -0.93 10.55
C SER A 142 -15.15 -0.76 12.07
N ASP A 143 -16.26 -1.18 12.65
CA ASP A 143 -16.56 -1.18 14.09
C ASP A 143 -16.18 -2.51 14.78
N LYS A 144 -15.62 -3.45 14.03
CA LYS A 144 -15.21 -4.77 14.49
C LYS A 144 -13.79 -5.11 14.04
N ARG A 145 -13.30 -6.26 14.47
CA ARG A 145 -12.01 -6.76 14.03
C ARG A 145 -12.08 -7.19 12.56
N ASP A 146 -11.14 -6.70 11.78
CA ASP A 146 -10.94 -7.07 10.39
C ASP A 146 -9.71 -7.96 10.22
N MET A 147 -9.79 -8.90 9.29
CA MET A 147 -8.66 -9.66 8.78
C MET A 147 -8.47 -9.33 7.31
N LEU A 148 -7.36 -8.73 6.99
CA LEU A 148 -7.00 -8.33 5.63
C LEU A 148 -5.84 -9.20 5.15
N THR A 149 -5.87 -9.64 3.91
CA THR A 149 -4.71 -10.27 3.26
C THR A 149 -4.20 -9.28 2.21
N GLY A 150 -2.93 -8.96 2.29
CA GLY A 150 -2.29 -7.99 1.42
C GLY A 150 -0.99 -8.49 0.81
N PHE A 151 -0.51 -7.79 -0.19
CA PHE A 151 0.81 -7.98 -0.76
C PHE A 151 1.73 -6.85 -0.32
N TYR A 152 2.81 -7.22 0.36
CA TYR A 152 3.86 -6.30 0.77
C TYR A 152 5.01 -6.36 -0.23
N ARG A 153 5.51 -5.20 -0.63
CA ARG A 153 6.74 -5.08 -1.41
C ARG A 153 7.58 -3.93 -0.88
N GLU A 154 8.86 -4.18 -0.68
CA GLU A 154 9.88 -3.18 -0.36
C GLU A 154 10.99 -3.29 -1.39
N THR A 155 11.38 -2.18 -1.96
CA THR A 155 12.47 -2.10 -2.94
C THR A 155 13.53 -1.12 -2.47
N VAL A 156 14.79 -1.48 -2.71
CA VAL A 156 15.93 -0.61 -2.47
C VAL A 156 16.63 -0.39 -3.79
N GLN A 157 16.84 0.87 -4.14
CA GLN A 157 17.50 1.27 -5.39
C GLN A 157 18.79 2.05 -5.10
N LYS A 158 19.75 1.89 -5.98
CA LYS A 158 20.97 2.71 -6.07
C LYS A 158 21.06 3.28 -7.48
N GLY A 159 20.75 4.57 -7.62
CA GLY A 159 20.48 5.17 -8.92
C GLY A 159 19.25 4.52 -9.57
N ARG A 160 19.42 3.99 -10.79
CA ARG A 160 18.33 3.32 -11.54
C ARG A 160 18.29 1.81 -11.37
N ARG A 161 19.09 1.23 -10.48
CA ARG A 161 19.21 -0.22 -10.32
C ARG A 161 18.68 -0.68 -8.98
N TYR A 162 17.80 -1.68 -9.01
CA TYR A 162 17.36 -2.37 -7.80
C TYR A 162 18.50 -3.15 -7.17
N ILE A 163 18.78 -2.92 -5.91
CA ILE A 163 19.79 -3.62 -5.12
C ILE A 163 19.19 -4.52 -4.05
N GLY A 164 17.92 -4.35 -3.76
CA GLY A 164 17.16 -5.19 -2.85
C GLY A 164 15.68 -5.15 -3.18
N ILE A 165 15.03 -6.32 -3.13
CA ILE A 165 13.57 -6.47 -3.24
C ILE A 165 13.14 -7.44 -2.16
N SER A 166 12.21 -7.04 -1.32
CA SER A 166 11.55 -7.90 -0.33
C SER A 166 10.07 -7.92 -0.64
N GLU A 167 9.50 -9.11 -0.77
CA GLU A 167 8.09 -9.29 -1.08
C GLU A 167 7.48 -10.29 -0.11
N ALA A 168 6.24 -10.07 0.28
CA ALA A 168 5.51 -11.01 1.11
C ALA A 168 4.00 -10.94 0.87
N VAL A 169 3.33 -12.07 1.02
CA VAL A 169 1.91 -12.11 1.33
C VAL A 169 1.78 -12.00 2.83
N ILE A 170 0.97 -11.04 3.28
CA ILE A 170 0.79 -10.74 4.69
C ILE A 170 -0.70 -10.82 5.06
N ASP A 171 -0.98 -11.27 6.27
CA ASP A 171 -2.27 -11.11 6.91
C ASP A 171 -2.15 -10.01 7.95
N VAL A 172 -3.06 -9.04 7.90
CA VAL A 172 -3.14 -7.91 8.83
C VAL A 172 -4.43 -8.04 9.63
N SER A 173 -4.30 -8.29 10.92
CA SER A 173 -5.43 -8.29 11.86
C SER A 173 -5.53 -6.90 12.49
N LYS A 174 -6.60 -6.18 12.17
CA LYS A 174 -6.90 -4.86 12.73
C LYS A 174 -8.09 -4.95 13.69
N THR A 175 -8.01 -4.34 14.84
CA THR A 175 -9.16 -4.13 15.73
C THR A 175 -10.06 -3.03 15.16
N ALA A 176 -11.26 -2.85 15.72
CA ALA A 176 -12.18 -1.80 15.29
C ALA A 176 -11.50 -0.41 15.22
N TYR A 177 -11.91 0.43 14.27
CA TYR A 177 -11.39 1.81 14.15
C TYR A 177 -11.77 2.71 15.33
N THR A 178 -12.74 2.30 16.12
CA THR A 178 -13.10 2.94 17.41
C THR A 178 -12.09 2.66 18.51
N ASN A 179 -11.32 1.56 18.41
CA ASN A 179 -10.28 1.22 19.38
C ASN A 179 -8.98 1.95 19.02
N ARG A 180 -8.57 2.90 19.85
CA ARG A 180 -7.32 3.68 19.65
C ARG A 180 -6.04 2.89 19.92
N ASN A 181 -6.14 1.73 20.61
CA ASN A 181 -4.97 0.94 20.96
C ASN A 181 -4.59 -0.01 19.82
N THR A 182 -3.56 0.35 19.06
CA THR A 182 -3.02 -0.46 17.95
C THR A 182 -2.12 -1.61 18.39
N ASN A 183 -1.82 -1.76 19.69
CA ASN A 183 -0.99 -2.85 20.19
C ASN A 183 -1.60 -4.25 19.97
N TYR A 184 -2.91 -4.31 19.75
CA TYR A 184 -3.63 -5.55 19.41
C TYR A 184 -3.71 -5.82 17.91
N ASP A 185 -3.28 -4.89 17.09
CA ASP A 185 -3.19 -5.08 15.65
C ASP A 185 -1.89 -5.85 15.33
N LYS A 186 -1.97 -6.78 14.41
CA LYS A 186 -0.85 -7.70 14.13
C LYS A 186 -0.68 -7.93 12.64
N VAL A 187 0.56 -8.02 12.20
CA VAL A 187 0.92 -8.45 10.85
C VAL A 187 1.58 -9.82 10.94
N ARG A 188 1.11 -10.74 10.12
CA ARG A 188 1.69 -12.06 9.95
C ARG A 188 2.18 -12.23 8.51
N VAL A 189 3.44 -12.55 8.33
CA VAL A 189 3.98 -12.94 7.02
C VAL A 189 3.56 -14.38 6.76
N VAL A 190 2.77 -14.59 5.72
CA VAL A 190 2.31 -15.92 5.29
C VAL A 190 3.37 -16.59 4.41
N LYS A 191 3.86 -15.85 3.43
CA LYS A 191 4.91 -16.29 2.51
C LYS A 191 5.70 -15.08 2.04
N GLY A 192 7.01 -15.18 1.97
CA GLY A 192 7.84 -14.08 1.52
C GLY A 192 9.06 -14.54 0.75
N ARG A 193 9.65 -13.62 0.01
CA ARG A 193 10.93 -13.80 -0.66
C ARG A 193 11.75 -12.52 -0.56
N ARG A 194 13.06 -12.68 -0.61
CA ARG A 194 14.00 -11.58 -0.61
C ARG A 194 15.06 -11.80 -1.67
N LEU A 195 15.27 -10.80 -2.51
CA LEU A 195 16.30 -10.78 -3.55
C LEU A 195 17.26 -9.65 -3.21
N LEU A 196 18.53 -9.96 -3.09
CA LEU A 196 19.58 -8.98 -2.78
C LEU A 196 20.64 -9.02 -3.87
N SER A 197 21.22 -7.86 -4.16
CA SER A 197 22.41 -7.78 -5.01
C SER A 197 23.55 -8.56 -4.35
N GLN A 198 24.28 -9.33 -5.15
CA GLN A 198 25.46 -10.06 -4.68
C GLN A 198 26.72 -9.18 -4.61
N LYS A 199 26.66 -7.93 -5.09
CA LYS A 199 27.81 -7.03 -5.08
C LYS A 199 27.99 -6.43 -3.69
N ALA A 200 29.19 -6.59 -3.11
CA ALA A 200 29.52 -6.02 -1.79
C ALA A 200 29.31 -4.50 -1.72
N SER A 201 29.53 -3.79 -2.82
CA SER A 201 29.28 -2.34 -2.93
C SER A 201 27.82 -1.91 -2.84
N ASP A 202 26.89 -2.86 -2.91
CA ASP A 202 25.45 -2.62 -2.83
C ASP A 202 24.88 -2.90 -1.43
N THR A 203 25.73 -3.21 -0.46
CA THR A 203 25.29 -3.41 0.91
C THR A 203 24.75 -2.10 1.49
N LEU A 204 23.51 -2.13 1.95
CA LEU A 204 22.91 -1.00 2.65
C LEU A 204 23.48 -0.93 4.08
N ALA A 205 24.30 0.07 4.35
CA ALA A 205 24.96 0.22 5.65
C ALA A 205 24.01 0.71 6.75
N VAL A 206 22.83 1.25 6.41
CA VAL A 206 21.86 1.80 7.34
C VAL A 206 20.60 0.95 7.37
N LYS A 207 19.92 0.92 8.50
CA LYS A 207 18.57 0.36 8.64
C LYS A 207 17.61 1.50 8.89
N VAL A 208 16.68 1.70 7.98
CA VAL A 208 15.59 2.67 8.09
C VAL A 208 14.32 2.00 8.61
N VAL A 209 13.38 2.80 9.09
CA VAL A 209 12.04 2.34 9.44
C VAL A 209 11.39 1.76 8.20
N GLY A 210 10.85 0.56 8.30
CA GLY A 210 10.28 -0.19 7.17
C GLY A 210 9.71 -1.52 7.63
N GLY A 211 9.32 -2.33 6.67
CA GLY A 211 8.79 -3.66 6.91
C GLY A 211 7.25 -3.70 6.98
N PRO A 212 6.66 -4.92 6.96
CA PRO A 212 5.21 -5.09 6.85
C PRO A 212 4.39 -4.43 7.97
N ASN A 213 4.99 -4.15 9.14
CA ASN A 213 4.31 -3.47 10.25
C ASN A 213 3.96 -2.01 9.93
N LEU A 214 4.57 -1.40 8.89
CA LEU A 214 4.17 -0.07 8.43
C LEU A 214 2.68 -0.03 8.05
N SER A 215 2.12 -1.14 7.60
CA SER A 215 0.70 -1.26 7.29
C SER A 215 -0.25 -0.96 8.46
N ILE A 216 0.22 -1.10 9.69
CA ILE A 216 -0.53 -0.69 10.88
C ILE A 216 -0.22 0.77 11.22
N THR A 217 1.05 1.15 11.20
CA THR A 217 1.50 2.47 11.66
C THR A 217 1.04 3.60 10.74
N LEU A 218 1.03 3.36 9.42
CA LEU A 218 0.65 4.35 8.41
C LEU A 218 -0.86 4.53 8.26
N ASP A 219 -1.68 3.63 8.81
CA ASP A 219 -3.11 3.85 8.86
C ASP A 219 -3.47 4.93 9.89
N VAL A 220 -3.28 6.19 9.50
CA VAL A 220 -3.46 7.35 10.38
C VAL A 220 -4.92 7.58 10.78
N VAL A 221 -5.88 7.04 10.05
CA VAL A 221 -7.30 7.07 10.44
C VAL A 221 -7.52 6.17 11.65
N LYS A 222 -6.83 5.05 11.73
CA LYS A 222 -6.80 4.15 12.88
C LYS A 222 -5.84 4.66 13.95
N ASN A 223 -4.61 4.96 13.56
CA ASN A 223 -3.54 5.45 14.43
C ASN A 223 -3.47 6.98 14.41
N LYS A 224 -4.41 7.62 15.12
CA LYS A 224 -4.64 9.06 15.04
C LYS A 224 -3.49 9.92 15.58
N GLY A 225 -2.65 9.37 16.46
CA GLY A 225 -1.69 10.12 17.27
C GLY A 225 -0.64 10.92 16.50
N ALA A 226 -0.46 10.64 15.19
CA ALA A 226 0.52 11.38 14.37
C ALA A 226 -0.07 12.62 13.67
N LEU A 227 -1.40 12.65 13.41
CA LEU A 227 -2.01 13.69 12.59
C LEU A 227 -3.49 13.96 12.92
N LEU A 228 -4.29 12.92 13.08
CA LEU A 228 -5.77 13.02 13.20
C LEU A 228 -6.28 12.96 14.65
N ASP A 229 -5.41 13.16 15.65
CA ASP A 229 -5.86 13.42 17.02
C ASP A 229 -6.31 14.89 17.13
N MET A 230 -7.42 15.12 17.85
CA MET A 230 -8.02 16.46 17.97
C MET A 230 -7.06 17.47 18.63
N GLU A 231 -6.19 17.02 19.53
CA GLU A 231 -5.16 17.86 20.16
C GLU A 231 -4.05 18.19 19.20
N GLU A 232 -3.59 17.20 18.40
CA GLU A 232 -2.53 17.36 17.41
C GLU A 232 -2.92 18.31 16.28
N LEU A 233 -4.21 18.44 15.94
CA LEU A 233 -4.67 19.39 14.93
C LEU A 233 -4.27 20.84 15.24
N ASN A 234 -4.02 21.16 16.52
CA ASN A 234 -3.55 22.49 16.93
C ASN A 234 -2.13 22.79 16.45
N ASN A 235 -1.36 21.79 16.08
CA ASN A 235 -0.01 21.93 15.58
C ASN A 235 0.05 22.26 14.09
N TYR A 236 -1.10 22.23 13.42
CA TYR A 236 -1.21 22.37 11.97
C TYR A 236 -2.08 23.56 11.56
N GLU A 237 -1.76 24.14 10.41
CA GLU A 237 -2.66 24.98 9.66
C GLU A 237 -3.25 24.22 8.47
N PHE A 238 -4.48 24.56 8.12
CA PHE A 238 -5.25 23.89 7.06
C PHE A 238 -5.78 24.92 6.08
N TRP A 239 -5.72 24.60 4.77
CA TRP A 239 -6.33 25.42 3.74
C TRP A 239 -6.88 24.56 2.62
N MET A 240 -7.95 25.05 1.98
CA MET A 240 -8.57 24.36 0.87
C MET A 240 -7.68 24.38 -0.36
N ALA A 241 -7.64 23.24 -1.06
CA ALA A 241 -7.18 23.15 -2.42
C ALA A 241 -8.38 22.93 -3.36
N GLU A 242 -8.11 22.89 -4.66
CA GLU A 242 -9.11 22.58 -5.67
C GLU A 242 -9.73 21.20 -5.42
N SER A 243 -11.06 21.14 -5.42
CA SER A 243 -11.81 19.89 -5.28
C SER A 243 -11.58 18.99 -6.48
N MET A 244 -11.60 17.66 -6.24
CA MET A 244 -11.43 16.70 -7.33
C MET A 244 -12.33 15.48 -7.16
N LEU A 245 -12.49 14.74 -8.25
CA LEU A 245 -13.19 13.46 -8.24
C LEU A 245 -12.22 12.32 -7.92
N ILE A 246 -12.62 11.45 -6.98
CA ILE A 246 -12.01 10.16 -6.76
C ILE A 246 -13.14 9.13 -6.77
N ASP A 247 -13.02 8.10 -7.59
CA ASP A 247 -14.05 7.06 -7.76
C ASP A 247 -15.47 7.65 -7.97
N ASN A 248 -15.56 8.64 -8.88
CA ASN A 248 -16.77 9.38 -9.23
C ASN A 248 -17.45 10.12 -8.06
N ARG A 249 -16.71 10.43 -7.00
CA ARG A 249 -17.19 11.15 -5.82
C ARG A 249 -16.36 12.40 -5.58
N MET A 250 -17.06 13.53 -5.39
CA MET A 250 -16.39 14.81 -5.13
C MET A 250 -15.70 14.79 -3.77
N GLN A 251 -14.46 15.26 -3.75
CA GLN A 251 -13.61 15.32 -2.56
C GLN A 251 -13.35 16.78 -2.17
N TYR A 252 -13.42 17.07 -0.87
CA TYR A 252 -12.66 18.17 -0.32
C TYR A 252 -11.18 17.79 -0.35
N VAL A 253 -10.34 18.67 -0.89
CA VAL A 253 -8.88 18.52 -0.82
C VAL A 253 -8.36 19.59 0.11
N ILE A 254 -7.80 19.16 1.24
CA ILE A 254 -7.35 20.05 2.31
C ILE A 254 -5.86 19.85 2.48
N ASN A 255 -5.09 20.90 2.18
CA ASN A 255 -3.68 20.93 2.49
C ASN A 255 -3.48 21.17 3.98
N PHE A 256 -2.41 20.60 4.52
CA PHE A 256 -1.99 20.85 5.89
C PHE A 256 -0.48 20.97 6.00
N ARG A 257 0.00 21.80 6.92
CA ARG A 257 1.42 21.92 7.27
C ARG A 257 1.59 22.29 8.74
N PRO A 258 2.75 21.99 9.35
CA PRO A 258 3.06 22.44 10.69
C PRO A 258 3.04 23.96 10.81
N LYS A 259 2.50 24.48 11.91
CA LYS A 259 2.60 25.87 12.32
C LYS A 259 3.41 26.08 13.60
N VAL A 260 3.90 24.98 14.19
CA VAL A 260 4.70 24.95 15.42
C VAL A 260 5.97 24.15 15.21
N ILE A 261 6.96 24.38 16.03
CA ILE A 261 8.19 23.60 16.08
C ILE A 261 8.16 22.75 17.34
N LEU A 262 8.18 21.43 17.17
CA LEU A 262 8.22 20.46 18.26
C LEU A 262 9.58 19.76 18.35
N MET A 263 9.76 18.91 19.36
CA MET A 263 11.00 18.13 19.55
C MET A 263 11.16 17.01 18.51
N TYR A 264 10.11 16.68 17.77
CA TYR A 264 10.08 15.69 16.70
C TYR A 264 9.67 16.34 15.37
N ALA A 265 9.93 15.65 14.27
CA ALA A 265 9.54 16.12 12.94
C ALA A 265 8.04 15.88 12.73
N LEU A 266 7.34 16.89 12.26
CA LEU A 266 5.93 16.86 11.92
C LEU A 266 5.73 16.50 10.44
N LEU A 267 4.49 16.24 10.06
CA LEU A 267 4.07 15.90 8.70
C LEU A 267 3.44 17.12 8.01
N TYR A 268 3.53 17.16 6.69
CA TYR A 268 2.75 18.06 5.84
C TYR A 268 2.17 17.28 4.66
N GLY A 269 1.14 17.80 4.01
CA GLY A 269 0.55 17.08 2.88
C GLY A 269 -0.87 17.46 2.55
N LYS A 270 -1.67 16.46 2.13
CA LYS A 270 -3.06 16.64 1.69
C LYS A 270 -3.97 15.57 2.27
N LEU A 271 -5.16 16.00 2.68
CA LEU A 271 -6.27 15.16 3.09
C LEU A 271 -7.35 15.22 2.02
N TYR A 272 -7.80 14.06 1.56
CA TYR A 272 -8.90 13.93 0.61
C TYR A 272 -10.10 13.35 1.37
N ILE A 273 -11.16 14.12 1.42
CA ILE A 273 -12.35 13.83 2.24
C ILE A 273 -13.57 13.82 1.32
N ASP A 274 -14.26 12.69 1.27
CA ASP A 274 -15.52 12.56 0.54
C ASP A 274 -16.54 13.59 1.05
N ARG A 275 -17.11 14.40 0.14
CA ARG A 275 -17.99 15.52 0.50
C ARG A 275 -19.31 15.08 1.14
N GLU A 276 -19.83 13.93 0.76
CA GLU A 276 -21.12 13.44 1.24
C GLU A 276 -20.97 12.68 2.58
N ARG A 277 -19.99 11.76 2.63
CA ARG A 277 -19.79 10.88 3.78
C ARG A 277 -18.89 11.49 4.85
N LEU A 278 -18.11 12.52 4.51
CA LEU A 278 -17.04 13.06 5.34
C LEU A 278 -16.07 11.95 5.80
N SER A 279 -15.70 11.08 4.87
CA SER A 279 -14.72 10.02 5.10
C SER A 279 -13.40 10.34 4.41
N PHE A 280 -12.28 10.02 5.04
CA PHE A 280 -10.98 10.10 4.41
C PHE A 280 -10.88 9.02 3.32
N THR A 281 -10.60 9.40 2.10
CA THR A 281 -10.44 8.47 0.97
C THR A 281 -8.99 8.33 0.56
N ARG A 282 -8.19 9.37 0.82
CA ARG A 282 -6.75 9.39 0.55
C ARG A 282 -6.06 10.37 1.47
N ILE A 283 -4.84 10.06 1.86
CA ILE A 283 -3.98 10.93 2.67
C ILE A 283 -2.58 10.88 2.09
N GLU A 284 -2.07 12.01 1.68
CA GLU A 284 -0.68 12.22 1.28
C GLU A 284 0.05 12.90 2.42
N MET A 285 1.17 12.32 2.83
CA MET A 285 1.95 12.80 3.97
C MET A 285 3.43 12.81 3.61
N SER A 286 4.10 13.89 3.93
CA SER A 286 5.56 13.98 3.85
C SER A 286 6.12 14.47 5.17
N LEU A 287 7.27 13.94 5.56
CA LEU A 287 7.95 14.37 6.77
C LEU A 287 8.62 15.73 6.54
N ASP A 288 8.46 16.64 7.48
CA ASP A 288 9.17 17.92 7.42
C ASP A 288 10.67 17.70 7.59
N MET A 289 11.42 18.09 6.55
CA MET A 289 12.88 17.96 6.46
C MET A 289 13.63 19.24 6.83
N GLN A 290 12.96 20.27 7.34
CA GLN A 290 13.63 21.52 7.74
C GLN A 290 14.69 21.27 8.82
N ASP A 291 14.34 20.47 9.84
CA ASP A 291 15.30 19.97 10.83
C ASP A 291 15.72 18.55 10.49
N LYS A 292 16.88 18.41 9.84
CA LYS A 292 17.41 17.11 9.43
C LYS A 292 17.76 16.18 10.58
N SER A 293 18.00 16.71 11.77
CA SER A 293 18.26 15.87 12.95
C SER A 293 16.98 15.17 13.39
N LYS A 294 15.88 15.89 13.51
CA LYS A 294 14.55 15.34 13.84
C LYS A 294 14.08 14.38 12.77
N ALA A 295 14.22 14.75 11.48
CA ALA A 295 13.88 13.87 10.36
C ALA A 295 14.72 12.59 10.37
N THR A 296 16.01 12.68 10.64
CA THR A 296 16.90 11.52 10.77
C THR A 296 16.43 10.59 11.90
N THR A 297 16.06 11.14 13.05
CA THR A 297 15.55 10.35 14.19
C THR A 297 14.27 9.60 13.86
N ALA A 298 13.38 10.22 13.07
CA ALA A 298 12.13 9.60 12.63
C ALA A 298 12.33 8.46 11.61
N ILE A 299 13.39 8.54 10.78
CA ILE A 299 13.61 7.62 9.66
C ILE A 299 14.58 6.49 10.04
N LEU A 300 15.60 6.80 10.83
CA LEU A 300 16.75 5.93 11.03
C LEU A 300 16.57 5.01 12.22
N TYR A 301 16.53 3.72 11.97
CA TYR A 301 16.50 2.71 13.04
C TYR A 301 17.92 2.40 13.58
N LYS A 302 18.91 2.22 12.69
CA LYS A 302 20.28 1.89 13.05
C LYS A 302 21.27 2.31 11.97
N LYS A 303 22.45 2.80 12.38
CA LYS A 303 23.58 3.06 11.50
C LYS A 303 24.92 2.69 12.18
N PRO A 304 25.96 2.36 11.41
CA PRO A 304 27.33 2.23 11.93
C PRO A 304 27.86 3.54 12.49
N LEU A 305 28.80 3.45 13.42
CA LEU A 305 29.55 4.60 13.90
C LEU A 305 30.31 5.26 12.72
N GLY A 306 30.39 6.59 12.74
CA GLY A 306 31.07 7.35 11.71
C GLY A 306 30.30 7.56 10.40
N LEU A 307 29.23 6.81 10.14
CA LEU A 307 28.41 7.03 8.95
C LEU A 307 27.50 8.26 9.12
N ARG A 308 27.52 9.16 8.15
CA ARG A 308 26.57 10.29 8.08
C ARG A 308 25.39 9.89 7.21
N PHE A 309 24.19 9.87 7.80
CA PHE A 309 22.92 9.67 7.11
C PHE A 309 22.23 11.01 6.92
N LYS A 310 21.88 11.36 5.68
CA LYS A 310 21.21 12.61 5.33
C LYS A 310 19.95 12.27 4.53
N PRO A 311 18.79 12.12 5.17
CA PRO A 311 17.53 11.91 4.45
C PRO A 311 17.22 13.14 3.60
N GLN A 312 16.68 12.91 2.40
CA GLN A 312 16.24 13.97 1.49
C GLN A 312 14.74 14.14 1.54
N GLU A 313 14.03 13.02 1.55
CA GLU A 313 12.57 12.97 1.54
C GLU A 313 12.10 11.69 2.21
N LEU A 314 10.93 11.78 2.84
CA LEU A 314 10.12 10.63 3.27
C LEU A 314 8.67 11.01 3.05
N SER A 315 8.01 10.32 2.13
CA SER A 315 6.62 10.55 1.76
C SER A 315 5.83 9.25 1.88
N TYR A 316 4.57 9.38 2.26
CA TYR A 316 3.62 8.29 2.36
C TYR A 316 2.32 8.64 1.64
N LEU A 317 1.75 7.63 1.04
CA LEU A 317 0.44 7.70 0.43
C LEU A 317 -0.42 6.57 1.01
N VAL A 318 -1.54 6.92 1.62
CA VAL A 318 -2.52 5.96 2.13
C VAL A 318 -3.85 6.19 1.43
N THR A 319 -4.40 5.15 0.84
CA THR A 319 -5.72 5.20 0.21
C THR A 319 -6.69 4.29 0.95
N TYR A 320 -7.94 4.73 1.04
CA TYR A 320 -9.03 3.99 1.67
C TYR A 320 -10.10 3.71 0.64
N LYS A 321 -10.43 2.45 0.41
CA LYS A 321 -11.47 2.05 -0.53
C LYS A 321 -12.67 1.47 0.22
N ALA A 322 -13.87 1.86 -0.17
CA ALA A 322 -15.08 1.22 0.31
C ALA A 322 -15.18 -0.20 -0.25
N VAL A 323 -15.21 -1.21 0.62
CA VAL A 323 -15.23 -2.63 0.24
C VAL A 323 -16.64 -3.23 0.27
N SER A 324 -17.56 -2.53 0.92
CA SER A 324 -18.99 -2.77 0.85
C SER A 324 -19.69 -1.43 1.06
N TYR A 325 -20.97 -1.37 0.81
CA TYR A 325 -21.75 -0.12 0.87
C TYR A 325 -21.73 0.60 2.25
N THR A 326 -21.02 0.04 3.26
CA THR A 326 -21.03 0.53 4.64
C THR A 326 -19.68 0.91 5.24
N HIS A 327 -18.52 0.35 4.78
CA HIS A 327 -17.25 0.62 5.44
C HIS A 327 -16.09 0.85 4.47
N LEU A 328 -15.19 1.75 4.85
CA LEU A 328 -13.91 2.00 4.18
C LEU A 328 -12.80 1.14 4.80
N ARG A 329 -11.91 0.61 3.97
CA ARG A 329 -10.69 -0.08 4.39
C ARG A 329 -9.47 0.62 3.85
N ALA A 330 -8.38 0.60 4.60
CA ALA A 330 -7.11 1.14 4.16
C ALA A 330 -6.45 0.21 3.14
N HIS A 331 -6.04 0.76 2.00
CA HIS A 331 -5.09 0.18 1.08
C HIS A 331 -3.82 1.02 1.15
N GLU A 332 -2.74 0.39 1.52
CA GLU A 332 -1.43 1.03 1.68
C GLU A 332 -0.58 0.68 0.46
N THR A 333 0.00 1.68 -0.14
CA THR A 333 0.94 1.57 -1.27
C THR A 333 2.34 1.92 -0.84
#